data_d10878a68718ad2e214729c54ec2bd1d
#
_entry.id   d10878a68718ad2e214729c54ec2bd1d
#
_cell.length_a   1.000
_cell.length_b   1.000
_cell.length_c   1.000
_cell.angle_alpha   90.00
_cell.angle_beta   90.00
_cell.angle_gamma   90.00
#
_symmetry.space_group_name_H-M   'P 1'
#
loop_
_entity.id
_entity.type
_entity.pdbx_description
1 polymer ?
#
loop_
_entity_poly.entity_id
_entity_poly.type
_entity_poly.pdbx_seq_one_letter_code
_entity_poly.pdbx_strand_id
1 'polypeptide(L)'
;KKVFCSRSLFELLGIQETDEDYTYLELEGFAKMMQVLGNGIRESEDVSLYQISREHSIQYLRLKIVKAENGYQTGVLLDVTEEVEKQQRLERERDYDQLTDLYNRGAFRRSTEALLGSGKLSCAALIMWDLDNLKYVNDTYGHEMGDRYIRLFADQLKRLSSLGAVVERHSGDEFMAFLCGDSEEQIREEIRQFFCSVRDVSLKVDEDYELPLRASAGVTWYPRQARDFASLTRYADFAMYMAKHSTK
;
A
#
# COMPACT_ATOMS: atom_id res chain seq x y z
N LYS A 1 -20.07 34.61 24.15
CA LYS A 1 -20.81 33.87 23.12
C LYS A 1 -21.00 32.46 23.61
N LYS A 2 -22.21 31.92 23.47
CA LYS A 2 -22.57 30.54 23.89
C LYS A 2 -22.71 29.63 22.69
N VAL A 3 -22.30 28.38 22.88
CA VAL A 3 -22.44 27.29 21.90
C VAL A 3 -23.43 26.28 22.47
N PHE A 4 -24.41 25.91 21.67
CA PHE A 4 -25.39 24.89 22.00
C PHE A 4 -24.87 23.54 21.52
N CYS A 5 -24.72 22.59 22.42
CA CYS A 5 -24.13 21.27 22.15
C CYS A 5 -25.13 20.16 22.49
N SER A 6 -25.31 19.20 21.60
CA SER A 6 -26.12 18.00 21.86
C SER A 6 -25.33 17.01 22.73
N ARG A 7 -26.04 16.16 23.46
CA ARG A 7 -25.45 15.03 24.21
C ARG A 7 -24.59 14.13 23.33
N SER A 8 -25.06 13.80 22.13
CA SER A 8 -24.34 12.97 21.18
C SER A 8 -22.94 13.52 20.81
N LEU A 9 -22.72 14.85 20.87
CA LEU A 9 -21.42 15.44 20.64
C LEU A 9 -20.43 15.02 21.73
N PHE A 10 -20.82 14.99 22.99
CA PHE A 10 -20.00 14.58 24.12
C PHE A 10 -19.66 13.08 24.03
N GLU A 11 -20.66 12.25 23.68
CA GLU A 11 -20.48 10.80 23.47
C GLU A 11 -19.45 10.53 22.36
N LEU A 12 -19.58 11.19 21.21
CA LEU A 12 -18.63 11.07 20.09
C LEU A 12 -17.20 11.50 20.46
N LEU A 13 -17.07 12.52 21.28
CA LEU A 13 -15.75 13.00 21.75
C LEU A 13 -15.19 12.16 22.89
N GLY A 14 -15.99 11.26 23.49
CA GLY A 14 -15.59 10.44 24.66
C GLY A 14 -15.41 11.26 25.92
N ILE A 15 -16.16 12.35 26.04
CA ILE A 15 -16.19 13.23 27.22
C ILE A 15 -17.31 12.77 28.13
N GLN A 16 -17.12 12.92 29.44
CA GLN A 16 -18.07 12.47 30.44
C GLN A 16 -19.48 13.05 30.17
N GLU A 17 -20.50 12.18 30.16
CA GLU A 17 -21.87 12.50 29.80
C GLU A 17 -22.46 13.62 30.70
N THR A 18 -23.28 14.46 30.09
CA THR A 18 -24.22 15.34 30.82
C THR A 18 -25.56 14.61 30.90
N ASP A 19 -26.24 14.71 32.03
CA ASP A 19 -27.58 14.12 32.21
C ASP A 19 -28.65 14.79 31.34
N GLU A 20 -28.33 15.92 30.70
CA GLU A 20 -29.22 16.70 29.85
C GLU A 20 -28.98 16.40 28.37
N ASP A 21 -30.05 16.32 27.58
CA ASP A 21 -30.00 16.08 26.12
C ASP A 21 -29.21 17.18 25.40
N TYR A 22 -29.12 18.36 25.97
CA TYR A 22 -28.41 19.53 25.42
C TYR A 22 -27.80 20.38 26.52
N THR A 23 -26.65 20.96 26.21
CA THR A 23 -25.92 21.83 27.14
C THR A 23 -25.39 23.09 26.41
N TYR A 24 -25.28 24.19 27.14
CA TYR A 24 -24.69 25.43 26.66
C TYR A 24 -23.28 25.57 27.21
N LEU A 25 -22.29 25.71 26.33
CA LEU A 25 -20.91 26.00 26.67
C LEU A 25 -20.57 27.45 26.31
N GLU A 26 -19.77 28.12 27.15
CA GLU A 26 -19.06 29.31 26.69
C GLU A 26 -18.08 28.96 25.56
N LEU A 27 -17.84 29.90 24.63
CA LEU A 27 -17.01 29.67 23.45
C LEU A 27 -15.63 29.10 23.77
N GLU A 28 -15.03 29.57 24.89
CA GLU A 28 -13.71 29.09 25.33
C GLU A 28 -13.77 27.61 25.79
N GLY A 29 -14.79 27.22 26.53
CA GLY A 29 -15.01 25.85 26.97
C GLY A 29 -15.25 24.92 25.77
N PHE A 30 -16.06 25.37 24.81
CA PHE A 30 -16.27 24.64 23.56
C PHE A 30 -14.96 24.46 22.77
N ALA A 31 -14.16 25.52 22.63
CA ALA A 31 -12.88 25.44 21.93
C ALA A 31 -11.93 24.45 22.59
N LYS A 32 -11.86 24.40 23.94
CA LYS A 32 -11.06 23.40 24.67
C LYS A 32 -11.57 21.98 24.44
N MET A 33 -12.89 21.79 24.45
CA MET A 33 -13.49 20.49 24.16
C MET A 33 -13.13 20.00 22.76
N MET A 34 -13.18 20.87 21.76
CA MET A 34 -12.84 20.54 20.38
C MET A 34 -11.35 20.25 20.15
N GLN A 35 -10.45 20.60 21.09
CA GLN A 35 -9.03 20.26 21.02
C GLN A 35 -8.79 18.75 21.07
N VAL A 36 -9.72 17.95 21.59
CA VAL A 36 -9.67 16.47 21.57
C VAL A 36 -9.60 15.93 20.15
N LEU A 37 -10.15 16.65 19.17
CA LEU A 37 -10.10 16.25 17.75
C LEU A 37 -8.69 16.36 17.15
N GLY A 38 -7.80 17.15 17.74
CA GLY A 38 -6.44 17.35 17.21
C GLY A 38 -6.44 18.08 15.86
N ASN A 39 -5.49 17.71 15.00
CA ASN A 39 -5.35 18.28 13.66
C ASN A 39 -6.19 17.50 12.66
N GLY A 40 -7.20 18.16 12.08
CA GLY A 40 -8.05 17.58 11.05
C GLY A 40 -7.45 17.71 9.64
N ILE A 41 -7.76 16.77 8.79
CA ILE A 41 -7.52 16.86 7.34
C ILE A 41 -8.67 17.63 6.71
N ARG A 42 -8.37 18.73 6.02
CA ARG A 42 -9.38 19.57 5.38
C ARG A 42 -9.83 18.92 4.06
N GLU A 43 -11.08 18.43 4.01
CA GLU A 43 -11.66 17.86 2.79
C GLU A 43 -12.22 18.95 1.85
N SER A 44 -12.78 20.03 2.44
CA SER A 44 -13.26 21.21 1.70
C SER A 44 -13.24 22.45 2.60
N GLU A 45 -13.75 23.60 2.12
CA GLU A 45 -13.81 24.83 2.91
C GLU A 45 -14.58 24.66 4.22
N ASP A 46 -15.67 23.90 4.20
CA ASP A 46 -16.57 23.70 5.31
C ASP A 46 -16.58 22.28 5.89
N VAL A 47 -15.65 21.39 5.44
CA VAL A 47 -15.62 19.99 5.88
C VAL A 47 -14.20 19.59 6.27
N SER A 48 -14.06 19.01 7.46
CA SER A 48 -12.80 18.48 7.97
C SER A 48 -12.99 17.07 8.52
N LEU A 49 -12.04 16.18 8.20
CA LEU A 49 -11.97 14.82 8.71
C LEU A 49 -10.93 14.77 9.83
N TYR A 50 -11.29 14.17 10.95
CA TYR A 50 -10.44 13.97 12.11
C TYR A 50 -10.25 12.48 12.37
N GLN A 51 -9.02 12.11 12.72
CA GLN A 51 -8.66 10.76 13.16
C GLN A 51 -8.37 10.78 14.64
N ILE A 52 -9.10 10.00 15.43
CA ILE A 52 -8.93 9.88 16.87
C ILE A 52 -8.48 8.46 17.19
N SER A 53 -7.34 8.34 17.89
CA SER A 53 -6.90 7.05 18.43
C SER A 53 -7.62 6.78 19.75
N ARG A 54 -8.34 5.66 19.82
CA ARG A 54 -8.91 5.10 21.04
C ARG A 54 -8.01 3.95 21.52
N GLU A 55 -8.23 3.45 22.72
CA GLU A 55 -7.37 2.41 23.33
C GLU A 55 -7.13 1.19 22.44
N HIS A 56 -8.11 0.79 21.60
CA HIS A 56 -8.03 -0.40 20.75
C HIS A 56 -8.51 -0.19 19.31
N SER A 57 -8.82 1.06 18.91
CA SER A 57 -9.38 1.35 17.59
C SER A 57 -9.04 2.77 17.13
N ILE A 58 -9.17 2.99 15.83
CA ILE A 58 -9.13 4.32 15.24
C ILE A 58 -10.56 4.72 14.88
N GLN A 59 -10.96 5.91 15.28
CA GLN A 59 -12.27 6.49 14.97
C GLN A 59 -12.07 7.68 14.02
N TYR A 60 -12.90 7.75 12.99
CA TYR A 60 -12.90 8.86 12.03
C TYR A 60 -14.16 9.70 12.22
N LEU A 61 -13.96 10.98 12.52
CA LEU A 61 -15.05 11.94 12.71
C LEU A 61 -15.01 13.02 11.63
N ARG A 62 -16.13 13.24 10.94
CA ARG A 62 -16.26 14.29 9.93
C ARG A 62 -17.04 15.45 10.51
N LEU A 63 -16.41 16.64 10.59
CA LEU A 63 -17.05 17.88 11.00
C LEU A 63 -17.44 18.66 9.74
N LYS A 64 -18.73 18.97 9.62
CA LYS A 64 -19.28 19.86 8.59
C LYS A 64 -19.78 21.14 9.26
N ILE A 65 -19.34 22.31 8.81
CA ILE A 65 -19.78 23.61 9.29
C ILE A 65 -20.68 24.25 8.23
N VAL A 66 -21.86 24.67 8.62
CA VAL A 66 -22.79 25.41 7.77
C VAL A 66 -22.99 26.81 8.34
N LYS A 67 -22.74 27.83 7.54
CA LYS A 67 -22.95 29.23 7.89
C LYS A 67 -24.30 29.67 7.42
N ALA A 68 -25.13 30.18 8.31
CA ALA A 68 -26.43 30.74 7.99
C ALA A 68 -26.31 32.25 7.70
N GLU A 69 -27.24 32.79 6.89
CA GLU A 69 -27.26 34.21 6.50
C GLU A 69 -27.38 35.18 7.71
N ASN A 70 -27.95 34.72 8.82
CA ASN A 70 -28.09 35.49 10.06
C ASN A 70 -26.81 35.52 10.93
N GLY A 71 -25.68 34.99 10.42
CA GLY A 71 -24.39 34.98 11.12
C GLY A 71 -24.20 33.84 12.13
N TYR A 72 -25.19 32.94 12.27
CA TYR A 72 -25.04 31.72 13.06
C TYR A 72 -24.27 30.65 12.24
N GLN A 73 -23.58 29.76 12.97
CA GLN A 73 -22.90 28.62 12.39
C GLN A 73 -23.43 27.36 13.08
N THR A 74 -23.70 26.34 12.27
CA THR A 74 -24.07 25.02 12.75
C THR A 74 -22.97 24.04 12.37
N GLY A 75 -22.40 23.35 13.36
CA GLY A 75 -21.46 22.27 13.17
C GLY A 75 -22.19 20.94 13.35
N VAL A 76 -21.96 20.01 12.42
CA VAL A 76 -22.42 18.62 12.55
C VAL A 76 -21.19 17.72 12.56
N LEU A 77 -21.02 16.98 13.66
CA LEU A 77 -19.97 15.99 13.82
C LEU A 77 -20.59 14.60 13.59
N LEU A 78 -20.03 13.85 12.65
CA LEU A 78 -20.51 12.52 12.27
C LEU A 78 -19.39 11.50 12.47
N ASP A 79 -19.72 10.35 13.03
CA ASP A 79 -18.87 9.18 12.96
C ASP A 79 -18.97 8.59 11.55
N VAL A 80 -17.82 8.57 10.86
CA VAL A 80 -17.69 8.06 9.49
C VAL A 80 -16.68 6.93 9.43
N THR A 81 -16.39 6.29 10.56
CA THR A 81 -15.38 5.23 10.69
C THR A 81 -15.65 4.09 9.71
N GLU A 82 -16.87 3.56 9.69
CA GLU A 82 -17.23 2.47 8.77
C GLU A 82 -17.11 2.88 7.29
N GLU A 83 -17.49 4.13 6.96
CA GLU A 83 -17.38 4.65 5.58
C GLU A 83 -15.93 4.74 5.14
N VAL A 84 -15.06 5.32 5.99
CA VAL A 84 -13.62 5.50 5.69
C VAL A 84 -12.91 4.14 5.62
N GLU A 85 -13.16 3.24 6.57
CA GLU A 85 -12.57 1.90 6.56
C GLU A 85 -13.00 1.08 5.34
N LYS A 86 -14.28 1.16 4.96
CA LYS A 86 -14.79 0.53 3.74
C LYS A 86 -14.12 1.08 2.50
N GLN A 87 -13.99 2.41 2.41
CA GLN A 87 -13.33 3.05 1.29
C GLN A 87 -11.85 2.63 1.19
N GLN A 88 -11.12 2.64 2.30
CA GLN A 88 -9.72 2.20 2.37
C GLN A 88 -9.57 0.73 1.99
N ARG A 89 -10.50 -0.13 2.43
CA ARG A 89 -10.53 -1.55 2.06
C ARG A 89 -10.72 -1.73 0.56
N LEU A 90 -11.70 -1.03 -0.04
CA LEU A 90 -11.95 -1.10 -1.47
C LEU A 90 -10.76 -0.59 -2.30
N GLU A 91 -10.08 0.46 -1.86
CA GLU A 91 -8.87 0.97 -2.49
C GLU A 91 -7.73 -0.05 -2.40
N ARG A 92 -7.57 -0.69 -1.24
CA ARG A 92 -6.57 -1.74 -1.05
C ARG A 92 -6.86 -2.98 -1.91
N GLU A 93 -8.11 -3.46 -1.95
CA GLU A 93 -8.54 -4.58 -2.80
C GLU A 93 -8.36 -4.27 -4.29
N ARG A 94 -8.57 -3.01 -4.71
CA ARG A 94 -8.37 -2.56 -6.09
C ARG A 94 -6.91 -2.56 -6.52
N ASP A 95 -5.99 -2.24 -5.61
CA ASP A 95 -4.61 -1.92 -5.97
C ASP A 95 -3.58 -2.95 -5.49
N TYR A 96 -3.92 -3.80 -4.51
CA TYR A 96 -2.99 -4.75 -3.92
C TYR A 96 -3.40 -6.21 -4.09
N ASP A 97 -2.41 -7.10 -4.14
CA ASP A 97 -2.59 -8.55 -4.06
C ASP A 97 -2.83 -8.97 -2.60
N GLN A 98 -3.90 -9.72 -2.34
CA GLN A 98 -4.33 -10.07 -0.97
C GLN A 98 -3.36 -11.01 -0.24
N LEU A 99 -2.57 -11.82 -0.97
CA LEU A 99 -1.64 -12.77 -0.37
C LEU A 99 -0.33 -12.11 0.06
N THR A 100 0.16 -11.16 -0.76
CA THR A 100 1.53 -10.61 -0.64
C THR A 100 1.58 -9.17 -0.19
N ASP A 101 0.46 -8.44 -0.34
CA ASP A 101 0.39 -7.00 -0.07
C ASP A 101 1.31 -6.15 -0.97
N LEU A 102 1.73 -6.72 -2.10
CA LEU A 102 2.35 -5.99 -3.20
C LEU A 102 1.27 -5.42 -4.11
N TYR A 103 1.60 -4.50 -5.01
CA TYR A 103 0.64 -4.11 -6.03
C TYR A 103 0.15 -5.32 -6.81
N ASN A 104 -1.11 -5.26 -7.25
CA ASN A 104 -1.61 -6.15 -8.28
C ASN A 104 -1.23 -5.64 -9.67
N ARG A 105 -1.47 -6.46 -10.69
CA ARG A 105 -1.17 -6.16 -12.10
C ARG A 105 -1.74 -4.81 -12.58
N GLY A 106 -2.95 -4.45 -12.12
CA GLY A 106 -3.61 -3.21 -12.53
C GLY A 106 -2.91 -1.96 -11.98
N ALA A 107 -2.59 -1.97 -10.69
CA ALA A 107 -1.91 -0.87 -10.01
C ALA A 107 -0.46 -0.70 -10.52
N PHE A 108 0.27 -1.81 -10.66
CA PHE A 108 1.63 -1.78 -11.19
C PHE A 108 1.70 -1.16 -12.58
N ARG A 109 0.83 -1.62 -13.48
CA ARG A 109 0.77 -1.09 -14.84
C ARG A 109 0.50 0.42 -14.86
N ARG A 110 -0.52 0.88 -14.11
CA ARG A 110 -0.84 2.32 -14.02
C ARG A 110 0.34 3.13 -13.50
N SER A 111 0.98 2.67 -12.44
CA SER A 111 2.13 3.36 -11.83
C SER A 111 3.33 3.40 -12.75
N THR A 112 3.65 2.30 -13.42
CA THR A 112 4.77 2.21 -14.36
C THR A 112 4.53 3.06 -15.61
N GLU A 113 3.31 3.01 -16.21
CA GLU A 113 2.95 3.84 -17.35
C GLU A 113 3.00 5.35 -17.01
N ALA A 114 2.59 5.74 -15.80
CA ALA A 114 2.69 7.12 -15.32
C ALA A 114 4.16 7.57 -15.19
N LEU A 115 5.05 6.72 -14.68
CA LEU A 115 6.49 7.00 -14.62
C LEU A 115 7.09 7.15 -16.02
N LEU A 116 6.80 6.21 -16.93
CA LEU A 116 7.26 6.27 -18.33
C LEU A 116 6.77 7.52 -19.05
N GLY A 117 5.52 7.95 -18.79
CA GLY A 117 4.91 9.14 -19.37
C GLY A 117 5.37 10.46 -18.73
N SER A 118 6.04 10.44 -17.60
CA SER A 118 6.43 11.66 -16.86
C SER A 118 7.46 12.55 -17.56
N GLY A 119 8.22 12.00 -18.51
CA GLY A 119 9.34 12.68 -19.18
C GLY A 119 10.55 12.97 -18.27
N LYS A 120 10.53 12.52 -17.01
CA LYS A 120 11.60 12.76 -16.02
C LYS A 120 12.53 11.56 -15.86
N LEU A 121 12.21 10.43 -16.50
CA LEU A 121 12.92 9.16 -16.32
C LEU A 121 14.17 9.12 -17.20
N SER A 122 15.34 9.04 -16.56
CA SER A 122 16.64 8.91 -17.26
C SER A 122 16.87 7.48 -17.70
N CYS A 123 16.78 6.53 -16.78
CA CYS A 123 16.83 5.11 -17.06
C CYS A 123 15.99 4.31 -16.04
N ALA A 124 15.63 3.10 -16.43
CA ALA A 124 14.95 2.15 -15.57
C ALA A 124 15.20 0.71 -16.01
N ALA A 125 14.96 -0.23 -15.10
CA ALA A 125 14.87 -1.65 -15.41
C ALA A 125 13.48 -2.18 -15.06
N LEU A 126 12.89 -2.94 -15.98
CA LEU A 126 11.75 -3.80 -15.68
C LEU A 126 12.29 -5.22 -15.50
N ILE A 127 11.96 -5.81 -14.36
CA ILE A 127 12.41 -7.15 -13.99
C ILE A 127 11.18 -8.02 -13.82
N MET A 128 11.22 -9.23 -14.37
CA MET A 128 10.18 -10.23 -14.20
C MET A 128 10.78 -11.48 -13.58
N TRP A 129 10.10 -12.05 -12.59
CA TRP A 129 10.50 -13.28 -11.92
C TRP A 129 9.39 -14.32 -11.99
N ASP A 130 9.82 -15.56 -12.00
CA ASP A 130 8.98 -16.74 -11.83
C ASP A 130 9.60 -17.59 -10.69
N LEU A 131 8.82 -17.90 -9.67
CA LEU A 131 9.26 -18.73 -8.55
C LEU A 131 9.46 -20.17 -8.97
N ASP A 132 10.70 -20.63 -8.87
CA ASP A 132 11.02 -22.02 -9.19
C ASP A 132 10.43 -22.96 -8.13
N ASN A 133 9.98 -24.14 -8.59
CA ASN A 133 9.51 -25.24 -7.73
C ASN A 133 8.24 -24.98 -6.92
N LEU A 134 7.48 -23.89 -7.13
CA LEU A 134 6.25 -23.66 -6.37
C LEU A 134 5.25 -24.82 -6.49
N LYS A 135 5.14 -25.41 -7.69
CA LYS A 135 4.30 -26.59 -7.89
C LYS A 135 4.75 -27.77 -7.01
N TYR A 136 6.05 -28.05 -6.95
CA TYR A 136 6.60 -29.10 -6.08
C TYR A 136 6.29 -28.82 -4.60
N VAL A 137 6.41 -27.57 -4.17
CA VAL A 137 6.09 -27.14 -2.79
C VAL A 137 4.61 -27.42 -2.50
N ASN A 138 3.70 -27.01 -3.40
CA ASN A 138 2.26 -27.24 -3.25
C ASN A 138 1.93 -28.73 -3.20
N ASP A 139 2.48 -29.50 -4.12
CA ASP A 139 2.17 -30.95 -4.26
C ASP A 139 2.73 -31.77 -3.08
N THR A 140 3.85 -31.33 -2.48
CA THR A 140 4.53 -32.06 -1.40
C THR A 140 4.09 -31.62 -0.02
N TYR A 141 3.92 -30.30 0.21
CA TYR A 141 3.70 -29.70 1.53
C TYR A 141 2.35 -28.98 1.65
N GLY A 142 1.55 -28.98 0.60
CA GLY A 142 0.24 -28.34 0.56
C GLY A 142 0.28 -26.84 0.22
N HIS A 143 -0.88 -26.29 -0.15
CA HIS A 143 -1.04 -24.92 -0.62
C HIS A 143 -0.66 -23.86 0.44
N GLU A 144 -0.86 -24.17 1.72
CA GLU A 144 -0.47 -23.26 2.81
C GLU A 144 1.04 -23.00 2.83
N MET A 145 1.83 -24.06 2.58
CA MET A 145 3.29 -23.93 2.46
C MET A 145 3.69 -23.18 1.20
N GLY A 146 2.99 -23.41 0.09
CA GLY A 146 3.17 -22.62 -1.14
C GLY A 146 2.88 -21.14 -0.94
N ASP A 147 1.82 -20.81 -0.22
CA ASP A 147 1.50 -19.43 0.15
C ASP A 147 2.59 -18.79 1.02
N ARG A 148 3.17 -19.54 1.95
CA ARG A 148 4.32 -19.08 2.75
C ARG A 148 5.56 -18.85 1.88
N TYR A 149 5.80 -19.70 0.88
CA TYR A 149 6.91 -19.56 -0.06
C TYR A 149 6.75 -18.31 -0.93
N ILE A 150 5.53 -18.05 -1.40
CA ILE A 150 5.17 -16.82 -2.15
C ILE A 150 5.37 -15.57 -1.28
N ARG A 151 4.86 -15.57 -0.04
CA ARG A 151 5.04 -14.43 0.89
C ARG A 151 6.51 -14.17 1.20
N LEU A 152 7.30 -15.22 1.37
CA LEU A 152 8.73 -15.09 1.64
C LEU A 152 9.45 -14.34 0.51
N PHE A 153 9.13 -14.63 -0.76
CA PHE A 153 9.68 -13.92 -1.90
C PHE A 153 9.16 -12.48 -1.99
N ALA A 154 7.86 -12.28 -1.77
CA ALA A 154 7.26 -10.95 -1.74
C ALA A 154 7.92 -10.04 -0.68
N ASP A 155 8.25 -10.58 0.49
CA ASP A 155 8.93 -9.82 1.55
C ASP A 155 10.36 -9.43 1.16
N GLN A 156 11.04 -10.23 0.34
CA GLN A 156 12.32 -9.80 -0.26
C GLN A 156 12.11 -8.65 -1.25
N LEU A 157 11.08 -8.75 -2.11
CA LEU A 157 10.75 -7.71 -3.09
C LEU A 157 10.33 -6.38 -2.46
N LYS A 158 9.71 -6.39 -1.28
CA LYS A 158 9.39 -5.16 -0.52
C LYS A 158 10.63 -4.31 -0.20
N ARG A 159 11.82 -4.92 -0.14
CA ARG A 159 13.10 -4.18 0.01
C ARG A 159 13.40 -3.33 -1.21
N LEU A 160 13.05 -3.77 -2.41
CA LEU A 160 13.17 -2.94 -3.62
C LEU A 160 12.20 -1.77 -3.59
N SER A 161 11.00 -1.94 -3.03
CA SER A 161 10.04 -0.83 -2.86
C SER A 161 10.60 0.26 -1.95
N SER A 162 11.38 -0.09 -0.92
CA SER A 162 12.04 0.91 -0.06
C SER A 162 13.12 1.73 -0.78
N LEU A 163 13.60 1.25 -1.93
CA LEU A 163 14.51 1.95 -2.84
C LEU A 163 13.77 2.73 -3.94
N GLY A 164 12.42 2.81 -3.85
CA GLY A 164 11.58 3.52 -4.81
C GLY A 164 11.13 2.69 -6.02
N ALA A 165 11.36 1.38 -6.02
CA ALA A 165 10.82 0.50 -7.06
C ALA A 165 9.30 0.33 -6.91
N VAL A 166 8.59 0.28 -8.03
CA VAL A 166 7.22 -0.23 -8.10
C VAL A 166 7.30 -1.75 -8.22
N VAL A 167 6.61 -2.48 -7.34
CA VAL A 167 6.69 -3.95 -7.27
C VAL A 167 5.30 -4.55 -7.25
N GLU A 168 5.10 -5.64 -7.99
CA GLU A 168 3.83 -6.36 -8.05
C GLU A 168 3.97 -7.88 -7.91
N ARG A 169 2.87 -8.53 -7.57
CA ARG A 169 2.61 -9.91 -7.90
C ARG A 169 1.76 -9.96 -9.16
N HIS A 170 2.33 -10.52 -10.25
CA HIS A 170 1.67 -10.54 -11.56
C HIS A 170 0.58 -11.61 -11.62
N SER A 171 0.93 -12.82 -11.26
CA SER A 171 -0.01 -13.97 -11.13
C SER A 171 0.71 -15.11 -10.39
N GLY A 172 -0.04 -16.00 -9.74
CA GLY A 172 0.49 -17.25 -9.20
C GLY A 172 1.89 -17.14 -8.59
N ASP A 173 2.90 -17.56 -9.34
CA ASP A 173 4.34 -17.57 -9.04
C ASP A 173 5.14 -16.43 -9.74
N GLU A 174 4.47 -15.56 -10.49
CA GLU A 174 5.10 -14.50 -11.27
C GLU A 174 5.07 -13.15 -10.54
N PHE A 175 6.18 -12.44 -10.57
CA PHE A 175 6.37 -11.13 -9.96
C PHE A 175 7.06 -10.17 -10.91
N MET A 176 6.82 -8.86 -10.73
CA MET A 176 7.51 -7.84 -11.50
C MET A 176 7.95 -6.69 -10.61
N ALA A 177 9.04 -6.03 -11.03
CA ALA A 177 9.46 -4.75 -10.46
C ALA A 177 9.87 -3.78 -11.57
N PHE A 178 9.60 -2.49 -11.35
CA PHE A 178 10.08 -1.40 -12.17
C PHE A 178 10.94 -0.49 -11.31
N LEU A 179 12.25 -0.52 -11.55
CA LEU A 179 13.27 0.18 -10.77
C LEU A 179 13.81 1.34 -11.59
N CYS A 180 13.70 2.56 -11.07
CA CYS A 180 14.17 3.79 -11.71
C CYS A 180 15.50 4.21 -11.08
N GLY A 181 16.39 4.82 -11.85
CA GLY A 181 17.67 5.33 -11.34
C GLY A 181 18.27 6.40 -12.25
N ASP A 182 19.35 7.00 -11.76
CA ASP A 182 20.08 8.03 -12.49
C ASP A 182 21.00 7.42 -13.56
N SER A 183 21.48 6.19 -13.36
CA SER A 183 22.30 5.45 -14.30
C SER A 183 21.99 3.95 -14.34
N GLU A 184 22.27 3.31 -15.48
CA GLU A 184 22.13 1.86 -15.64
C GLU A 184 23.05 1.08 -14.69
N GLU A 185 24.23 1.61 -14.40
CA GLU A 185 25.22 1.02 -13.49
C GLU A 185 24.70 0.97 -12.05
N GLN A 186 24.07 2.06 -11.59
CA GLN A 186 23.45 2.10 -10.27
C GLN A 186 22.35 1.03 -10.15
N ILE A 187 21.42 0.98 -11.12
CA ILE A 187 20.34 0.00 -11.11
C ILE A 187 20.89 -1.43 -11.17
N ARG A 188 21.93 -1.70 -11.96
CA ARG A 188 22.59 -3.02 -12.02
C ARG A 188 23.15 -3.44 -10.67
N GLU A 189 23.77 -2.50 -9.95
CA GLU A 189 24.33 -2.79 -8.63
C GLU A 189 23.22 -3.09 -7.62
N GLU A 190 22.11 -2.35 -7.62
CA GLU A 190 20.95 -2.60 -6.76
C GLU A 190 20.32 -3.98 -7.08
N ILE A 191 20.17 -4.32 -8.36
CA ILE A 191 19.68 -5.64 -8.80
C ILE A 191 20.65 -6.73 -8.34
N ARG A 192 21.95 -6.54 -8.48
CA ARG A 192 22.95 -7.52 -8.06
C ARG A 192 22.91 -7.76 -6.54
N GLN A 193 22.81 -6.69 -5.76
CA GLN A 193 22.68 -6.76 -4.29
C GLN A 193 21.40 -7.49 -3.88
N PHE A 194 20.29 -7.22 -4.57
CA PHE A 194 19.03 -7.94 -4.34
C PHE A 194 19.20 -9.44 -4.60
N PHE A 195 19.75 -9.84 -5.74
CA PHE A 195 19.97 -11.26 -6.03
C PHE A 195 20.93 -11.93 -5.03
N CYS A 196 21.98 -11.23 -4.59
CA CYS A 196 22.85 -11.74 -3.53
C CYS A 196 22.08 -11.93 -2.21
N SER A 197 21.20 -11.01 -1.83
CA SER A 197 20.42 -11.11 -0.59
C SER A 197 19.38 -12.23 -0.62
N VAL A 198 18.80 -12.52 -1.77
CA VAL A 198 17.78 -13.58 -1.93
C VAL A 198 18.40 -14.98 -1.97
N ARG A 199 19.64 -15.08 -2.40
CA ARG A 199 20.33 -16.37 -2.58
C ARG A 199 20.36 -17.25 -1.33
N ASP A 200 20.54 -16.60 -0.18
CA ASP A 200 20.69 -17.27 1.12
C ASP A 200 19.39 -17.35 1.90
N VAL A 201 18.26 -16.97 1.28
CA VAL A 201 16.94 -17.06 1.89
C VAL A 201 16.37 -18.46 1.69
N SER A 202 15.85 -19.03 2.77
CA SER A 202 15.17 -20.32 2.77
C SER A 202 13.87 -20.26 3.55
N LEU A 203 12.92 -21.13 3.19
CA LEU A 203 11.69 -21.37 3.95
C LEU A 203 11.89 -22.56 4.86
N LYS A 204 11.73 -22.35 6.17
CA LYS A 204 11.73 -23.44 7.14
C LYS A 204 10.44 -24.26 6.98
N VAL A 205 10.58 -25.53 6.59
CA VAL A 205 9.49 -26.48 6.38
C VAL A 205 9.22 -27.26 7.67
N ASP A 206 10.28 -27.81 8.28
CA ASP A 206 10.25 -28.50 9.57
C ASP A 206 11.52 -28.21 10.40
N GLU A 207 11.80 -28.97 11.46
CA GLU A 207 12.96 -28.73 12.34
C GLU A 207 14.28 -28.95 11.64
N ASP A 208 14.34 -29.92 10.70
CA ASP A 208 15.56 -30.39 10.06
C ASP A 208 15.69 -29.98 8.57
N TYR A 209 14.63 -29.40 7.98
CA TYR A 209 14.59 -29.12 6.55
C TYR A 209 14.19 -27.68 6.21
N GLU A 210 15.06 -27.04 5.45
CA GLU A 210 14.83 -25.72 4.88
C GLU A 210 14.81 -25.79 3.35
N LEU A 211 13.78 -25.19 2.75
CA LEU A 211 13.61 -25.10 1.31
C LEU A 211 14.23 -23.81 0.80
N PRO A 212 15.29 -23.84 -0.04
CA PRO A 212 15.88 -22.65 -0.60
C PRO A 212 14.90 -21.87 -1.47
N LEU A 213 14.85 -20.56 -1.30
CA LEU A 213 14.10 -19.69 -2.19
C LEU A 213 14.82 -19.56 -3.53
N ARG A 214 14.13 -19.88 -4.62
CA ARG A 214 14.67 -19.83 -5.98
C ARG A 214 13.68 -19.15 -6.91
N ALA A 215 14.17 -18.31 -7.79
CA ALA A 215 13.38 -17.68 -8.84
C ALA A 215 14.24 -17.46 -10.09
N SER A 216 13.67 -17.74 -11.23
CA SER A 216 14.22 -17.37 -12.54
C SER A 216 13.83 -15.95 -12.87
N ALA A 217 14.72 -15.15 -13.47
CA ALA A 217 14.46 -13.75 -13.74
C ALA A 217 14.86 -13.30 -15.13
N GLY A 218 14.12 -12.33 -15.67
CA GLY A 218 14.47 -11.59 -16.89
C GLY A 218 14.46 -10.09 -16.65
N VAL A 219 15.41 -9.37 -17.27
CA VAL A 219 15.59 -7.92 -17.09
C VAL A 219 15.57 -7.22 -18.44
N THR A 220 14.81 -6.13 -18.51
CA THR A 220 14.74 -5.23 -19.67
C THR A 220 15.04 -3.79 -19.28
N TRP A 221 15.74 -3.05 -20.14
CA TRP A 221 16.23 -1.71 -19.87
C TRP A 221 15.53 -0.63 -20.66
N TYR A 222 15.01 0.38 -19.94
CA TYR A 222 14.52 1.64 -20.50
C TYR A 222 15.63 2.69 -20.47
N PRO A 223 15.81 3.51 -21.51
CA PRO A 223 15.14 3.49 -22.81
C PRO A 223 15.86 2.58 -23.83
N ARG A 224 16.94 1.89 -23.43
CA ARG A 224 17.89 1.22 -24.32
C ARG A 224 17.25 0.09 -25.16
N GLN A 225 16.43 -0.75 -24.56
CA GLN A 225 15.78 -1.89 -25.25
C GLN A 225 14.36 -1.59 -25.67
N ALA A 226 13.62 -0.84 -24.84
CA ALA A 226 12.25 -0.43 -25.14
C ALA A 226 11.89 0.86 -24.41
N ARG A 227 10.81 1.54 -24.88
CA ARG A 227 10.34 2.81 -24.29
C ARG A 227 8.90 2.77 -23.82
N ASP A 228 8.20 1.68 -24.05
CA ASP A 228 6.81 1.46 -23.65
C ASP A 228 6.69 0.23 -22.77
N PHE A 229 5.65 0.22 -21.91
CA PHE A 229 5.40 -0.84 -20.95
C PHE A 229 5.24 -2.22 -21.61
N ALA A 230 4.49 -2.30 -22.71
CA ALA A 230 4.19 -3.58 -23.36
C ALA A 230 5.47 -4.23 -23.94
N SER A 231 6.34 -3.45 -24.57
CA SER A 231 7.62 -3.92 -25.11
C SER A 231 8.59 -4.30 -24.02
N LEU A 232 8.70 -3.50 -22.93
CA LEU A 232 9.53 -3.82 -21.76
C LEU A 232 9.11 -5.15 -21.16
N THR A 233 7.80 -5.34 -20.89
CA THR A 233 7.26 -6.58 -20.32
C THR A 233 7.54 -7.79 -21.21
N ARG A 234 7.29 -7.68 -22.52
CA ARG A 234 7.53 -8.77 -23.47
C ARG A 234 8.99 -9.21 -23.53
N TYR A 235 9.92 -8.27 -23.46
CA TYR A 235 11.34 -8.60 -23.49
C TYR A 235 11.84 -9.17 -22.16
N ALA A 236 11.32 -8.70 -21.02
CA ALA A 236 11.62 -9.27 -19.71
C ALA A 236 11.09 -10.71 -19.60
N ASP A 237 9.86 -10.98 -20.07
CA ASP A 237 9.27 -12.31 -20.13
C ASP A 237 10.12 -13.26 -20.97
N PHE A 238 10.51 -12.84 -22.18
CA PHE A 238 11.40 -13.64 -23.03
C PHE A 238 12.75 -13.94 -22.36
N ALA A 239 13.38 -12.93 -21.71
CA ALA A 239 14.63 -13.12 -21.00
C ALA A 239 14.49 -14.10 -19.81
N MET A 240 13.40 -13.99 -19.04
CA MET A 240 13.07 -14.92 -17.95
C MET A 240 12.86 -16.35 -18.46
N TYR A 241 12.10 -16.51 -19.55
CA TYR A 241 11.90 -17.81 -20.18
C TYR A 241 13.22 -18.45 -20.59
N MET A 242 14.13 -17.67 -21.19
CA MET A 242 15.47 -18.17 -21.57
C MET A 242 16.29 -18.58 -20.34
N ALA A 243 16.27 -17.80 -19.26
CA ALA A 243 16.94 -18.13 -18.00
C ALA A 243 16.41 -19.45 -17.41
N LYS A 244 15.08 -19.62 -17.36
CA LYS A 244 14.41 -20.83 -16.85
C LYS A 244 14.78 -22.10 -17.63
N HIS A 245 15.06 -22.01 -18.92
CA HIS A 245 15.36 -23.14 -19.80
C HIS A 245 16.88 -23.38 -20.03
N SER A 246 17.73 -22.41 -19.68
CA SER A 246 19.20 -22.54 -19.84
C SER A 246 19.88 -23.25 -18.66
N THR A 247 19.19 -23.46 -17.56
CA THR A 247 19.71 -24.08 -16.33
C THR A 247 19.36 -25.59 -16.21
N LYS A 248 18.88 -26.20 -17.30
CA LYS A 248 18.62 -27.64 -17.36
C LYS A 248 19.75 -28.40 -18.02
#